data_50880a85145ae62a878ff1a7f6d08d7e
#
_entry.id   50880a85145ae62a878ff1a7f6d08d7e
#
_cell.length_a   1.000
_cell.length_b   1.000
_cell.length_c   1.000
_cell.angle_alpha   90.00
_cell.angle_beta   90.00
_cell.angle_gamma   90.00
#
_symmetry.space_group_name_H-M   'P 1'
#
loop_
_entity.id
_entity.type
_entity.pdbx_description
1 polymer ?
#
loop_
_entity_poly.entity_id
_entity_poly.type
_entity_poly.pdbx_seq_one_letter_code
_entity_poly.pdbx_strand_id
1 'polypeptide(L)'
;MQPLTIETSSRLAPLAPSATRYTLTAQALHWLTVLLIVAILPVAWVMISLPTGPEQTRMLVFYRSLGVTIFAVVVVRLAWRLTHPAPPSPSGAPRVMELISQVTHGLLYALLLLMPVTGYLQSADGRPVSYLGLFNLPQLPKDKALGDVANVLHHLG
;
A
#
# COMPACT_ATOMS: atom_id res chain seq x y z
N MET A 1 37.50 41.11 48.55
CA MET A 1 37.55 39.74 48.05
C MET A 1 36.11 39.20 47.96
N GLN A 2 35.51 39.24 46.78
CA GLN A 2 34.20 38.64 46.57
C GLN A 2 34.39 37.24 45.91
N PRO A 3 33.73 36.19 46.36
CA PRO A 3 33.83 34.91 45.72
C PRO A 3 33.00 34.91 44.43
N LEU A 4 33.62 34.47 43.33
CA LEU A 4 33.00 34.20 42.04
C LEU A 4 32.10 32.96 42.16
N THR A 5 30.80 33.16 42.19
CA THR A 5 29.82 32.09 42.11
C THR A 5 29.71 31.67 40.65
N ILE A 6 30.29 30.54 40.28
CA ILE A 6 30.11 29.91 38.96
C ILE A 6 28.74 29.24 38.97
N GLU A 7 27.73 29.91 38.44
CA GLU A 7 26.45 29.27 38.10
C GLU A 7 26.62 28.35 36.90
N THR A 8 27.00 27.10 37.18
CA THR A 8 26.95 26.03 36.16
C THR A 8 25.53 25.54 36.06
N SER A 9 24.64 26.36 35.50
CA SER A 9 23.29 25.92 35.11
C SER A 9 23.32 25.35 33.70
N SER A 10 23.97 24.19 33.52
CA SER A 10 23.78 23.41 32.30
C SER A 10 22.39 22.76 32.35
N ARG A 11 21.39 23.46 31.81
CA ARG A 11 20.12 22.87 31.46
C ARG A 11 20.39 21.82 30.37
N LEU A 12 20.62 20.60 30.81
CA LEU A 12 20.48 19.43 29.92
C LEU A 12 19.01 19.38 29.51
N ALA A 13 18.67 19.97 28.35
CA ALA A 13 17.39 19.73 27.72
C ALA A 13 17.28 18.20 27.52
N PRO A 14 16.18 17.54 27.94
CA PRO A 14 16.02 16.15 27.68
C PRO A 14 16.03 15.98 26.16
N LEU A 15 17.04 15.29 25.64
CA LEU A 15 17.08 14.83 24.26
C LEU A 15 15.84 13.96 24.06
N ALA A 16 14.83 14.49 23.39
CA ALA A 16 13.71 13.68 22.97
C ALA A 16 14.28 12.45 22.23
N PRO A 17 13.87 11.22 22.59
CA PRO A 17 14.38 10.03 21.93
C PRO A 17 13.99 10.13 20.46
N SER A 18 14.95 10.47 19.60
CA SER A 18 14.77 10.43 18.16
C SER A 18 14.46 8.98 17.83
N ALA A 19 13.25 8.70 17.32
CA ALA A 19 12.87 7.37 16.90
C ALA A 19 13.83 6.94 15.78
N THR A 20 14.83 6.16 16.14
CA THR A 20 15.87 5.67 15.21
C THR A 20 15.41 4.48 14.39
N ARG A 21 14.23 3.95 14.67
CA ARG A 21 13.68 2.74 14.02
C ARG A 21 12.19 2.90 13.72
N TYR A 22 11.76 2.23 12.65
CA TYR A 22 10.33 2.09 12.35
C TYR A 22 9.62 1.29 13.45
N THR A 23 8.36 1.65 13.72
CA THR A 23 7.52 0.89 14.66
C THR A 23 7.30 -0.55 14.17
N LEU A 24 7.12 -1.48 15.08
CA LEU A 24 6.81 -2.88 14.73
C LEU A 24 5.56 -2.98 13.86
N THR A 25 4.54 -2.14 14.12
CA THR A 25 3.32 -2.07 13.30
C THR A 25 3.63 -1.67 11.85
N ALA A 26 4.47 -0.66 11.64
CA ALA A 26 4.89 -0.24 10.30
C ALA A 26 5.62 -1.35 9.55
N GLN A 27 6.49 -2.09 10.25
CA GLN A 27 7.21 -3.23 9.70
C GLN A 27 6.26 -4.39 9.37
N ALA A 28 5.34 -4.74 10.28
CA ALA A 28 4.36 -5.80 10.07
C ALA A 28 3.45 -5.51 8.86
N LEU A 29 2.92 -4.29 8.76
CA LEU A 29 2.11 -3.86 7.62
C LEU A 29 2.92 -3.87 6.31
N HIS A 30 4.21 -3.53 6.36
CA HIS A 30 5.08 -3.62 5.20
C HIS A 30 5.23 -5.06 4.70
N TRP A 31 5.63 -5.97 5.59
CA TRP A 31 5.84 -7.37 5.22
C TRP A 31 4.55 -8.07 4.81
N LEU A 32 3.43 -7.75 5.47
CA LEU A 32 2.12 -8.25 5.05
C LEU A 32 1.78 -7.79 3.63
N THR A 33 2.03 -6.52 3.29
CA THR A 33 1.84 -6.02 1.93
C THR A 33 2.71 -6.76 0.92
N VAL A 34 4.00 -6.98 1.24
CA VAL A 34 4.93 -7.73 0.38
C VAL A 34 4.44 -9.15 0.15
N LEU A 35 4.04 -9.86 1.21
CA LEU A 35 3.53 -11.23 1.11
C LEU A 35 2.29 -11.32 0.23
N LEU A 36 1.35 -10.38 0.38
CA LEU A 36 0.15 -10.33 -0.44
C LEU A 36 0.45 -10.06 -1.92
N ILE A 37 1.42 -9.17 -2.21
CA ILE A 37 1.87 -8.90 -3.58
C ILE A 37 2.52 -10.15 -4.18
N VAL A 38 3.41 -10.82 -3.44
CA VAL A 38 4.04 -12.06 -3.89
C VAL A 38 3.01 -13.15 -4.13
N ALA A 39 1.94 -13.21 -3.32
CA ALA A 39 0.88 -14.19 -3.47
C ALA A 39 -0.04 -13.91 -4.67
N ILE A 40 -0.35 -12.64 -4.98
CA ILE A 40 -1.28 -12.32 -6.06
C ILE A 40 -0.69 -12.58 -7.45
N LEU A 41 0.63 -12.48 -7.63
CA LEU A 41 1.29 -12.69 -8.93
C LEU A 41 1.09 -14.10 -9.49
N PRO A 42 1.38 -15.20 -8.77
CA PRO A 42 1.12 -16.55 -9.26
C PRO A 42 -0.38 -16.82 -9.45
N VAL A 43 -1.25 -16.24 -8.63
CA VAL A 43 -2.70 -16.36 -8.81
C VAL A 43 -3.15 -15.71 -10.12
N ALA A 44 -2.63 -14.51 -10.44
CA ALA A 44 -2.87 -13.85 -11.71
C ALA A 44 -2.39 -14.71 -12.88
N TRP A 45 -1.17 -15.24 -12.79
CA TRP A 45 -0.59 -16.11 -13.83
C TRP A 45 -1.44 -17.35 -14.09
N VAL A 46 -1.84 -18.06 -13.03
CA VAL A 46 -2.71 -19.23 -13.15
C VAL A 46 -4.05 -18.84 -13.77
N MET A 47 -4.67 -17.76 -13.28
CA MET A 47 -5.96 -17.27 -13.77
C MET A 47 -5.98 -17.01 -15.28
N ILE A 48 -4.94 -16.35 -15.82
CA ILE A 48 -4.85 -16.06 -17.26
C ILE A 48 -4.48 -17.27 -18.10
N SER A 49 -3.87 -18.30 -17.50
CA SER A 49 -3.47 -19.55 -18.19
C SER A 49 -4.62 -20.55 -18.29
N LEU A 50 -5.68 -20.40 -17.50
CA LEU A 50 -6.82 -21.30 -17.52
C LEU A 50 -7.77 -20.99 -18.68
N PRO A 51 -8.35 -22.02 -19.33
CA PRO A 51 -9.41 -21.82 -20.31
C PRO A 51 -10.64 -21.22 -19.63
N THR A 52 -11.43 -20.48 -20.40
CA THR A 52 -12.69 -19.89 -19.92
C THR A 52 -13.63 -20.98 -19.39
N GLY A 53 -13.99 -20.86 -18.11
CA GLY A 53 -14.82 -21.87 -17.44
C GLY A 53 -14.91 -21.66 -15.93
N PRO A 54 -15.52 -22.63 -15.21
CA PRO A 54 -15.73 -22.53 -13.77
C PRO A 54 -14.43 -22.35 -12.96
N GLU A 55 -13.35 -23.01 -13.36
CA GLU A 55 -12.05 -22.91 -12.68
C GLU A 55 -11.44 -21.51 -12.83
N GLN A 56 -11.46 -20.96 -14.04
CA GLN A 56 -11.01 -19.58 -14.27
C GLN A 56 -11.85 -18.60 -13.45
N THR A 57 -13.17 -18.81 -13.38
CA THR A 57 -14.07 -17.96 -12.58
C THR A 57 -13.72 -18.03 -11.09
N ARG A 58 -13.41 -19.20 -10.53
CA ARG A 58 -12.97 -19.36 -9.14
C ARG A 58 -11.66 -18.62 -8.90
N MET A 59 -10.69 -18.75 -9.80
CA MET A 59 -9.41 -18.02 -9.71
C MET A 59 -9.61 -16.51 -9.80
N LEU A 60 -10.52 -16.04 -10.64
CA LEU A 60 -10.88 -14.62 -10.74
C LEU A 60 -11.48 -14.10 -9.43
N VAL A 61 -12.37 -14.85 -8.78
CA VAL A 61 -12.92 -14.48 -7.46
C VAL A 61 -11.81 -14.39 -6.43
N PHE A 62 -10.90 -15.35 -6.41
CA PHE A 62 -9.78 -15.38 -5.48
C PHE A 62 -8.80 -14.21 -5.74
N TYR A 63 -8.42 -13.97 -7.00
CA TYR A 63 -7.60 -12.85 -7.43
C TYR A 63 -8.19 -11.49 -7.01
N ARG A 64 -9.48 -11.27 -7.28
CA ARG A 64 -10.19 -10.04 -6.89
C ARG A 64 -10.22 -9.86 -5.36
N SER A 65 -10.42 -10.95 -4.63
CA SER A 65 -10.41 -10.93 -3.16
C SER A 65 -9.05 -10.54 -2.59
N LEU A 66 -7.96 -11.06 -3.16
CA LEU A 66 -6.60 -10.63 -2.81
C LEU A 66 -6.39 -9.15 -3.11
N GLY A 67 -6.86 -8.67 -4.26
CA GLY A 67 -6.81 -7.25 -4.62
C GLY A 67 -7.51 -6.35 -3.60
N VAL A 68 -8.72 -6.71 -3.17
CA VAL A 68 -9.47 -6.01 -2.12
C VAL A 68 -8.72 -6.03 -0.79
N THR A 69 -8.14 -7.18 -0.43
CA THR A 69 -7.33 -7.32 0.80
C THR A 69 -6.09 -6.44 0.75
N ILE A 70 -5.36 -6.43 -0.39
CA ILE A 70 -4.21 -5.55 -0.59
C ILE A 70 -4.61 -4.09 -0.44
N PHE A 71 -5.71 -3.68 -1.05
CA PHE A 71 -6.23 -2.32 -0.94
C PHE A 71 -6.46 -1.92 0.52
N ALA A 72 -7.18 -2.76 1.29
CA ALA A 72 -7.45 -2.49 2.69
C ALA A 72 -6.15 -2.37 3.52
N VAL A 73 -5.21 -3.29 3.33
CA VAL A 73 -3.91 -3.26 4.04
C VAL A 73 -3.09 -2.02 3.67
N VAL A 74 -3.08 -1.62 2.39
CA VAL A 74 -2.35 -0.43 1.92
C VAL A 74 -2.97 0.85 2.47
N VAL A 75 -4.31 0.94 2.54
CA VAL A 75 -5.01 2.08 3.15
C VAL A 75 -4.65 2.20 4.63
N VAL A 76 -4.70 1.09 5.38
CA VAL A 76 -4.30 1.06 6.79
C VAL A 76 -2.82 1.46 6.96
N ARG A 77 -1.94 0.95 6.10
CA ARG A 77 -0.51 1.30 6.11
C ARG A 77 -0.28 2.78 5.82
N LEU A 78 -1.00 3.34 4.86
CA LEU A 78 -0.90 4.76 4.53
C LEU A 78 -1.40 5.63 5.70
N ALA A 79 -2.54 5.29 6.28
CA ALA A 79 -3.06 5.97 7.47
C ALA A 79 -2.07 5.90 8.64
N TRP A 80 -1.47 4.72 8.87
CA TRP A 80 -0.42 4.56 9.89
C TRP A 80 0.79 5.47 9.62
N ARG A 81 1.25 5.53 8.37
CA ARG A 81 2.40 6.36 7.98
C ARG A 81 2.12 7.86 8.13
N LEU A 82 0.89 8.31 7.89
CA LEU A 82 0.51 9.71 8.05
C LEU A 82 0.47 10.14 9.52
N THR A 83 0.11 9.22 10.41
CA THR A 83 0.05 9.48 11.86
C THR A 83 1.39 9.20 12.58
N HIS A 84 2.26 8.39 11.99
CA HIS A 84 3.57 8.01 12.56
C HIS A 84 4.66 8.26 11.50
N PRO A 85 5.21 9.48 11.45
CA PRO A 85 6.24 9.85 10.49
C PRO A 85 7.44 8.91 10.54
N ALA A 86 8.05 8.67 9.38
CA ALA A 86 9.27 7.86 9.29
C ALA A 86 10.42 8.52 10.06
N PRO A 87 11.35 7.74 10.61
CA PRO A 87 12.60 8.25 11.15
C PRO A 87 13.32 9.11 10.10
N PRO A 88 14.05 10.16 10.54
CA PRO A 88 14.85 10.97 9.63
C PRO A 88 15.89 10.11 8.90
N SER A 89 16.19 10.47 7.66
CA SER A 89 17.25 9.82 6.89
C SER A 89 18.60 9.90 7.62
N PRO A 90 19.46 8.89 7.49
CA PRO A 90 20.79 8.93 8.06
C PRO A 90 21.55 10.19 7.64
N SER A 91 22.21 10.85 8.60
CA SER A 91 23.02 12.04 8.33
C SER A 91 24.12 11.70 7.31
N GLY A 92 24.14 12.43 6.18
CA GLY A 92 25.14 12.24 5.11
C GLY A 92 24.65 11.52 3.84
N ALA A 93 23.38 11.12 3.77
CA ALA A 93 22.84 10.59 2.53
C ALA A 93 22.81 11.69 1.43
N PRO A 94 23.27 11.40 0.19
CA PRO A 94 23.16 12.33 -0.93
C PRO A 94 21.70 12.72 -1.18
N ARG A 95 21.41 13.99 -1.41
CA ARG A 95 20.05 14.50 -1.70
C ARG A 95 19.37 13.76 -2.87
N VAL A 96 20.16 13.33 -3.86
CA VAL A 96 19.66 12.57 -5.00
C VAL A 96 19.09 11.22 -4.57
N MET A 97 19.75 10.50 -3.65
CA MET A 97 19.25 9.23 -3.13
C MET A 97 17.94 9.41 -2.33
N GLU A 98 17.85 10.49 -1.58
CA GLU A 98 16.65 10.84 -0.84
C GLU A 98 15.46 11.12 -1.77
N LEU A 99 15.70 11.90 -2.85
CA LEU A 99 14.69 12.18 -3.87
C LEU A 99 14.25 10.90 -4.59
N ILE A 100 15.18 10.06 -5.03
CA ILE A 100 14.87 8.77 -5.68
C ILE A 100 14.02 7.91 -4.75
N SER A 101 14.40 7.79 -3.49
CA SER A 101 13.63 7.04 -2.49
C SER A 101 12.20 7.58 -2.34
N GLN A 102 12.02 8.88 -2.23
CA GLN A 102 10.70 9.52 -2.08
C GLN A 102 9.83 9.29 -3.32
N VAL A 103 10.38 9.51 -4.51
CA VAL A 103 9.68 9.30 -5.79
C VAL A 103 9.28 7.83 -5.94
N THR A 104 10.21 6.90 -5.70
CA THR A 104 9.94 5.46 -5.80
C THR A 104 8.83 5.04 -4.84
N HIS A 105 8.89 5.46 -3.57
CA HIS A 105 7.83 5.15 -2.60
C HIS A 105 6.49 5.77 -2.99
N GLY A 106 6.48 7.01 -3.45
CA GLY A 106 5.27 7.69 -3.94
C GLY A 106 4.64 6.93 -5.11
N LEU A 107 5.45 6.53 -6.08
CA LEU A 107 5.01 5.76 -7.25
C LEU A 107 4.46 4.38 -6.85
N LEU A 108 5.15 3.67 -5.96
CA LEU A 108 4.69 2.38 -5.46
C LEU A 108 3.36 2.50 -4.70
N TYR A 109 3.17 3.53 -3.86
CA TYR A 109 1.88 3.76 -3.20
C TYR A 109 0.78 4.08 -4.22
N ALA A 110 1.08 4.91 -5.22
CA ALA A 110 0.11 5.22 -6.26
C ALA A 110 -0.33 3.97 -7.02
N LEU A 111 0.60 3.10 -7.42
CA LEU A 111 0.30 1.83 -8.08
C LEU A 111 -0.49 0.88 -7.18
N LEU A 112 -0.08 0.73 -5.91
CA LEU A 112 -0.76 -0.15 -4.96
C LEU A 112 -2.20 0.26 -4.64
N LEU A 113 -2.54 1.54 -4.78
CA LEU A 113 -3.90 2.03 -4.64
C LEU A 113 -4.65 1.97 -5.98
N LEU A 114 -4.01 2.35 -7.07
CA LEU A 114 -4.64 2.45 -8.38
C LEU A 114 -5.05 1.06 -8.92
N MET A 115 -4.19 0.05 -8.75
CA MET A 115 -4.45 -1.30 -9.26
C MET A 115 -5.75 -1.92 -8.71
N PRO A 116 -5.96 -2.03 -7.39
CA PRO A 116 -7.21 -2.55 -6.86
C PRO A 116 -8.43 -1.68 -7.22
N VAL A 117 -8.26 -0.35 -7.27
CA VAL A 117 -9.35 0.56 -7.66
C VAL A 117 -9.75 0.32 -9.11
N THR A 118 -8.80 0.27 -10.04
CA THR A 118 -9.11 -0.04 -11.45
C THR A 118 -9.70 -1.44 -11.60
N GLY A 119 -9.19 -2.43 -10.87
CA GLY A 119 -9.75 -3.77 -10.82
C GLY A 119 -11.20 -3.82 -10.31
N TYR A 120 -11.56 -2.97 -9.36
CA TYR A 120 -12.93 -2.83 -8.91
C TYR A 120 -13.80 -2.09 -9.93
N LEU A 121 -13.28 -1.02 -10.55
CA LEU A 121 -14.00 -0.25 -11.57
C LEU A 121 -14.34 -1.07 -12.82
N GLN A 122 -13.58 -2.12 -13.14
CA GLN A 122 -13.95 -3.08 -14.19
C GLN A 122 -15.31 -3.73 -13.95
N SER A 123 -15.79 -3.80 -12.69
CA SER A 123 -17.11 -4.36 -12.36
C SER A 123 -18.28 -3.49 -12.86
N ALA A 124 -18.01 -2.28 -13.36
CA ALA A 124 -19.01 -1.46 -14.02
C ALA A 124 -19.52 -2.06 -15.35
N ASP A 125 -18.89 -3.13 -15.85
CA ASP A 125 -19.41 -3.96 -16.95
C ASP A 125 -20.61 -4.83 -16.55
N GLY A 126 -20.99 -4.81 -15.26
CA GLY A 126 -22.11 -5.56 -14.70
C GLY A 126 -21.75 -6.86 -14.02
N ARG A 127 -20.45 -7.17 -13.86
CA ARG A 127 -19.97 -8.36 -13.15
C ARG A 127 -19.74 -8.07 -11.68
N PRO A 128 -20.47 -8.72 -10.74
CA PRO A 128 -20.26 -8.45 -9.33
C PRO A 128 -18.86 -8.87 -8.87
N VAL A 129 -18.27 -8.10 -7.94
CA VAL A 129 -17.05 -8.47 -7.25
C VAL A 129 -17.44 -9.23 -5.99
N SER A 130 -17.24 -10.55 -6.01
CA SER A 130 -17.44 -11.39 -4.83
C SER A 130 -16.15 -11.49 -4.02
N TYR A 131 -16.26 -11.32 -2.71
CA TYR A 131 -15.15 -11.51 -1.79
C TYR A 131 -15.15 -12.94 -1.25
N LEU A 132 -14.19 -13.75 -1.69
CA LEU A 132 -14.02 -15.18 -1.34
C LEU A 132 -15.29 -16.05 -1.54
N GLY A 133 -16.26 -15.59 -2.34
CA GLY A 133 -17.55 -16.25 -2.45
C GLY A 133 -18.50 -16.06 -1.26
N LEU A 134 -18.09 -15.27 -0.24
CA LEU A 134 -18.86 -15.07 0.99
C LEU A 134 -19.92 -13.97 0.86
N PHE A 135 -19.55 -12.87 0.23
CA PHE A 135 -20.44 -11.74 -0.04
C PHE A 135 -19.99 -10.97 -1.27
N ASN A 136 -20.90 -10.19 -1.82
CA ASN A 136 -20.60 -9.31 -2.95
C ASN A 136 -20.38 -7.88 -2.47
N LEU A 137 -19.37 -7.21 -3.04
CA LEU A 137 -19.17 -5.78 -2.85
C LEU A 137 -20.31 -5.02 -3.53
N PRO A 138 -20.57 -3.75 -3.12
CA PRO A 138 -21.55 -2.90 -3.78
C PRO A 138 -21.35 -2.88 -5.29
N GLN A 139 -22.42 -3.07 -6.06
CA GLN A 139 -22.31 -3.01 -7.51
C GLN A 139 -22.25 -1.57 -7.99
N LEU A 140 -21.36 -1.29 -8.92
CA LEU A 140 -21.32 -0.01 -9.61
C LEU A 140 -22.49 0.08 -10.62
N PRO A 141 -23.00 1.29 -10.89
CA PRO A 141 -23.89 1.49 -12.02
C PRO A 141 -23.26 0.96 -13.30
N LYS A 142 -24.06 0.33 -14.16
CA LYS A 142 -23.56 -0.19 -15.43
C LYS A 142 -23.10 0.95 -16.33
N ASP A 143 -21.82 1.04 -16.52
CA ASP A 143 -21.15 1.98 -17.42
C ASP A 143 -20.03 1.23 -18.15
N LYS A 144 -20.32 0.85 -19.38
CA LYS A 144 -19.39 0.09 -20.21
C LYS A 144 -18.12 0.91 -20.49
N ALA A 145 -18.23 2.22 -20.75
CA ALA A 145 -17.09 3.05 -21.05
C ALA A 145 -16.13 3.13 -19.85
N LEU A 146 -16.68 3.29 -18.65
CA LEU A 146 -15.90 3.25 -17.41
C LEU A 146 -15.20 1.89 -17.22
N GLY A 147 -15.91 0.80 -17.45
CA GLY A 147 -15.37 -0.55 -17.36
C GLY A 147 -14.23 -0.81 -18.34
N ASP A 148 -14.38 -0.38 -19.59
CA ASP A 148 -13.36 -0.53 -20.64
C ASP A 148 -12.10 0.29 -20.33
N VAL A 149 -12.26 1.55 -19.91
CA VAL A 149 -11.12 2.41 -19.51
C VAL A 149 -10.40 1.80 -18.29
N ALA A 150 -11.15 1.36 -17.28
CA ALA A 150 -10.57 0.74 -16.10
C ALA A 150 -9.80 -0.55 -16.46
N ASN A 151 -10.32 -1.33 -17.41
CA ASN A 151 -9.66 -2.54 -17.90
C ASN A 151 -8.31 -2.22 -18.55
N VAL A 152 -8.27 -1.21 -19.44
CA VAL A 152 -7.01 -0.77 -20.08
C VAL A 152 -6.00 -0.31 -19.03
N LEU A 153 -6.42 0.55 -18.09
CA LEU A 153 -5.54 1.05 -17.04
C LEU A 153 -4.99 -0.06 -16.14
N HIS A 154 -5.82 -1.05 -15.82
CA HIS A 154 -5.41 -2.19 -15.00
C HIS A 154 -4.41 -3.11 -15.71
N HIS A 155 -4.45 -3.21 -17.04
CA HIS A 155 -3.49 -4.03 -17.79
C HIS A 155 -2.18 -3.30 -18.12
N LEU A 156 -2.15 -1.97 -17.99
CA LEU A 156 -0.95 -1.16 -18.20
C LEU A 156 -0.07 -1.04 -16.95
N GLY A 157 -0.59 -1.30 -15.76
CA GLY A 157 0.13 -1.27 -14.47
C GLY A 157 0.58 -2.61 -14.03
#